data_16efbeba076d2035888a52f29c3ba7ed
#
_entry.id   16efbeba076d2035888a52f29c3ba7ed
#
_cell.length_a   1.000
_cell.length_b   1.000
_cell.length_c   1.000
_cell.angle_alpha   90.00
_cell.angle_beta   90.00
_cell.angle_gamma   90.00
#
_symmetry.space_group_name_H-M   'P 1'
#
loop_
_entity.id
_entity.type
_entity.pdbx_description
1 polymer ?
#
loop_
_entity_poly.entity_id
_entity_poly.type
_entity_poly.pdbx_seq_one_letter_code
_entity_poly.pdbx_strand_id
1 'polypeptide(L)'
;MPNIVILSHWRVGSTNFKKTLEQITGQEFWNEPNFKKHKNTIDSMGFNEFMKKSKWNSMKCDYEKSKDYLNEILDYADMVFLLKRRDVTAQINSYEKLLNTKLYVREIKEANDLMTEMVKKHPNHRILWYEDITDILSRKEDE
;
A
#
# COMPACT_ATOMS: atom_id res chain seq x y z
N MET A 1 -15.43 1.73 -12.38
CA MET A 1 -14.77 2.20 -11.15
C MET A 1 -13.27 2.32 -11.36
N PRO A 2 -12.64 3.37 -10.84
CA PRO A 2 -11.19 3.49 -10.97
C PRO A 2 -10.47 2.41 -10.18
N ASN A 3 -9.30 2.02 -10.68
CA ASN A 3 -8.41 1.10 -9.99
C ASN A 3 -7.49 1.91 -9.06
N ILE A 4 -7.80 1.90 -7.78
CA ILE A 4 -7.04 2.66 -6.78
C ILE A 4 -6.11 1.71 -6.02
N VAL A 5 -4.85 2.06 -5.93
CA VAL A 5 -3.85 1.28 -5.20
C VAL A 5 -3.32 2.11 -4.03
N ILE A 6 -3.37 1.54 -2.83
CA ILE A 6 -2.68 2.06 -1.66
C ILE A 6 -1.43 1.21 -1.49
N LEU A 7 -0.27 1.84 -1.51
CA LEU A 7 1.02 1.15 -1.38
C LEU A 7 1.74 1.64 -0.14
N SER A 8 2.27 0.71 0.65
CA SER A 8 2.98 1.05 1.88
C SER A 8 3.88 -0.08 2.34
N HIS A 9 4.86 0.26 3.16
CA HIS A 9 5.45 -0.70 4.08
C HIS A 9 4.59 -0.73 5.36
N TRP A 10 4.82 -1.67 6.25
CA TRP A 10 3.96 -1.90 7.41
C TRP A 10 3.94 -0.73 8.40
N ARG A 11 2.85 -0.63 9.18
CA ARG A 11 2.67 0.28 10.31
C ARG A 11 2.73 1.77 9.98
N VAL A 12 2.08 2.13 8.88
CA VAL A 12 1.94 3.53 8.43
C VAL A 12 0.47 4.00 8.40
N GLY A 13 -0.43 3.31 9.12
CA GLY A 13 -1.84 3.70 9.17
C GLY A 13 -2.64 3.34 7.92
N SER A 14 -2.15 2.42 7.11
CA SER A 14 -2.78 2.07 5.83
C SER A 14 -4.16 1.44 5.98
N THR A 15 -4.42 0.71 7.08
CA THR A 15 -5.72 0.10 7.34
C THR A 15 -6.82 1.14 7.54
N ASN A 16 -6.56 2.17 8.33
CA ASN A 16 -7.52 3.26 8.56
C ASN A 16 -7.73 4.08 7.29
N PHE A 17 -6.67 4.35 6.54
CA PHE A 17 -6.75 5.04 5.27
C PHE A 17 -7.59 4.26 4.26
N LYS A 18 -7.39 2.94 4.17
CA LYS A 18 -8.18 2.04 3.32
C LYS A 18 -9.67 2.16 3.66
N LYS A 19 -10.02 2.06 4.93
CA LYS A 19 -11.42 2.17 5.39
C LYS A 19 -12.04 3.51 5.01
N THR A 20 -11.29 4.59 5.13
CA THR A 20 -11.75 5.92 4.74
C THR A 20 -12.03 5.99 3.24
N LEU A 21 -11.14 5.49 2.41
CA LEU A 21 -11.35 5.45 0.96
C LEU A 21 -12.50 4.56 0.56
N GLU A 22 -12.70 3.43 1.24
CA GLU A 22 -13.86 2.57 1.01
C GLU A 22 -15.18 3.31 1.25
N GLN A 23 -15.22 4.12 2.31
CA GLN A 23 -16.41 4.94 2.61
C GLN A 23 -16.64 6.02 1.56
N ILE A 24 -15.58 6.71 1.13
CA ILE A 24 -15.66 7.80 0.16
C ILE A 24 -16.05 7.29 -1.22
N THR A 25 -15.45 6.19 -1.67
CA THR A 25 -15.60 5.67 -3.03
C THR A 25 -16.76 4.70 -3.19
N GLY A 26 -17.25 4.14 -2.08
CA GLY A 26 -18.28 3.09 -2.11
C GLY A 26 -17.80 1.75 -2.63
N GLN A 27 -16.49 1.55 -2.80
CA GLN A 27 -15.95 0.27 -3.22
C GLN A 27 -15.10 -0.37 -2.13
N GLU A 28 -15.12 -1.70 -2.07
CA GLU A 28 -14.25 -2.46 -1.18
C GLU A 28 -12.88 -2.64 -1.81
N PHE A 29 -11.84 -2.59 -0.99
CA PHE A 29 -10.44 -2.78 -1.42
C PHE A 29 -9.95 -4.16 -0.99
N TRP A 30 -9.25 -4.84 -1.90
CA TRP A 30 -8.56 -6.09 -1.56
C TRP A 30 -7.46 -5.77 -0.53
N ASN A 31 -7.54 -6.44 0.62
CA ASN A 31 -6.65 -6.16 1.74
C ASN A 31 -5.39 -7.02 1.66
N GLU A 32 -4.26 -6.40 1.37
CA GLU A 32 -2.94 -7.01 1.38
C GLU A 32 -2.87 -8.32 0.56
N PRO A 33 -3.20 -8.28 -0.75
CA PRO A 33 -3.11 -9.48 -1.56
C PRO A 33 -1.70 -10.05 -1.53
N ASN A 34 -1.58 -11.35 -1.29
CA ASN A 34 -0.29 -12.01 -1.28
C ASN A 34 0.03 -12.52 -2.69
N PHE A 35 0.61 -11.65 -3.51
CA PHE A 35 0.93 -11.98 -4.89
C PHE A 35 2.00 -13.09 -5.01
N LYS A 36 2.82 -13.28 -3.98
CA LYS A 36 3.79 -14.37 -3.96
C LYS A 36 3.13 -15.73 -4.02
N LYS A 37 1.97 -15.89 -3.37
CA LYS A 37 1.19 -17.14 -3.42
C LYS A 37 0.56 -17.39 -4.80
N HIS A 38 0.37 -16.34 -5.58
CA HIS A 38 -0.26 -16.42 -6.91
C HIS A 38 0.75 -16.29 -8.04
N LYS A 39 2.04 -16.41 -7.74
CA LYS A 39 3.12 -16.18 -8.70
C LYS A 39 2.95 -16.99 -9.98
N ASN A 40 2.70 -18.28 -9.88
CA ASN A 40 2.57 -19.14 -11.06
C ASN A 40 1.39 -18.73 -11.94
N THR A 41 0.27 -18.37 -11.32
CA THR A 41 -0.92 -17.94 -12.03
C THR A 41 -0.70 -16.59 -12.72
N ILE A 42 -0.10 -15.63 -12.00
CA ILE A 42 0.20 -14.30 -12.54
C ILE A 42 1.20 -14.40 -13.71
N ASP A 43 2.27 -15.17 -13.54
CA ASP A 43 3.29 -15.32 -14.56
C ASP A 43 2.75 -16.04 -15.81
N SER A 44 1.76 -16.93 -15.64
CA SER A 44 1.14 -17.64 -16.75
C SER A 44 0.18 -16.79 -17.57
N MET A 45 -0.68 -15.99 -16.92
CA MET A 45 -1.72 -15.24 -17.62
C MET A 45 -1.46 -13.74 -17.75
N GLY A 46 -0.50 -13.21 -17.00
CA GLY A 46 -0.26 -11.79 -16.89
C GLY A 46 -1.04 -11.13 -15.75
N PHE A 47 -0.47 -10.05 -15.21
CA PHE A 47 -1.04 -9.37 -14.04
C PHE A 47 -2.43 -8.80 -14.33
N ASN A 48 -2.62 -8.15 -15.48
CA ASN A 48 -3.91 -7.54 -15.82
C ASN A 48 -5.02 -8.57 -15.96
N GLU A 49 -4.74 -9.71 -16.60
CA GLU A 49 -5.72 -10.80 -16.70
C GLU A 49 -6.03 -11.41 -15.33
N PHE A 50 -5.01 -11.56 -14.48
CA PHE A 50 -5.19 -12.01 -13.11
C PHE A 50 -6.14 -11.08 -12.34
N MET A 51 -5.93 -9.76 -12.45
CA MET A 51 -6.79 -8.79 -11.78
C MET A 51 -8.21 -8.78 -12.34
N LYS A 52 -8.38 -8.92 -13.66
CA LYS A 52 -9.70 -9.00 -14.28
C LYS A 52 -10.50 -10.20 -13.79
N LYS A 53 -9.85 -11.32 -13.54
CA LYS A 53 -10.49 -12.53 -13.04
C LYS A 53 -10.77 -12.47 -11.53
N SER A 54 -10.09 -11.57 -10.82
CA SER A 54 -10.41 -11.31 -9.42
C SER A 54 -11.70 -10.47 -9.34
N LYS A 55 -12.33 -10.47 -8.19
CA LYS A 55 -13.50 -9.61 -7.95
C LYS A 55 -13.12 -8.18 -7.57
N TRP A 56 -11.81 -7.87 -7.54
CA TRP A 56 -11.30 -6.62 -6.99
C TRP A 56 -10.86 -5.66 -8.07
N ASN A 57 -11.23 -4.38 -7.94
CA ASN A 57 -10.69 -3.29 -8.76
C ASN A 57 -9.56 -2.56 -8.03
N SER A 58 -9.75 -2.31 -6.74
CA SER A 58 -8.81 -1.55 -5.92
C SER A 58 -8.22 -2.42 -4.82
N MET A 59 -7.04 -2.04 -4.32
CA MET A 59 -6.33 -2.85 -3.33
C MET A 59 -5.43 -2.01 -2.44
N LYS A 60 -5.21 -2.50 -1.23
CA LYS A 60 -4.18 -2.01 -0.32
C LYS A 60 -3.03 -3.00 -0.35
N CYS A 61 -1.88 -2.57 -0.86
CA CYS A 61 -0.71 -3.42 -1.05
C CYS A 61 0.34 -3.20 0.03
N ASP A 62 0.80 -4.29 0.62
CA ASP A 62 1.96 -4.31 1.48
C ASP A 62 3.21 -4.58 0.64
N TYR A 63 4.29 -3.83 0.90
CA TYR A 63 5.53 -3.92 0.12
C TYR A 63 6.07 -5.36 0.05
N GLU A 64 6.15 -6.06 1.20
CA GLU A 64 6.74 -7.39 1.23
C GLU A 64 5.97 -8.43 0.41
N LYS A 65 4.66 -8.32 0.36
CA LYS A 65 3.80 -9.23 -0.40
C LYS A 65 3.69 -8.86 -1.88
N SER A 66 4.09 -7.63 -2.24
CA SER A 66 3.85 -7.05 -3.57
C SER A 66 5.12 -6.68 -4.32
N LYS A 67 6.29 -6.74 -3.69
CA LYS A 67 7.53 -6.19 -4.23
C LYS A 67 7.95 -6.76 -5.59
N ASP A 68 7.59 -7.99 -5.87
CA ASP A 68 7.95 -8.64 -7.14
C ASP A 68 7.10 -8.13 -8.33
N TYR A 69 5.98 -7.43 -8.05
CA TYR A 69 5.03 -6.98 -9.07
C TYR A 69 4.77 -5.47 -9.01
N LEU A 70 5.69 -4.68 -8.44
CA LEU A 70 5.47 -3.23 -8.29
C LEU A 70 5.23 -2.52 -9.62
N ASN A 71 5.98 -2.87 -10.67
CA ASN A 71 5.78 -2.27 -12.00
C ASN A 71 4.39 -2.57 -12.53
N GLU A 72 3.97 -3.82 -12.45
CA GLU A 72 2.68 -4.27 -12.92
C GLU A 72 1.53 -3.64 -12.13
N ILE A 73 1.70 -3.50 -10.82
CA ILE A 73 0.73 -2.85 -9.94
C ILE A 73 0.56 -1.38 -10.34
N LEU A 74 1.66 -0.68 -10.58
CA LEU A 74 1.62 0.73 -10.95
C LEU A 74 1.03 0.94 -12.34
N ASP A 75 1.31 0.06 -13.30
CA ASP A 75 0.69 0.10 -14.62
C ASP A 75 -0.81 -0.16 -14.56
N TYR A 76 -1.24 -1.04 -13.68
CA TYR A 76 -2.65 -1.36 -13.46
C TYR A 76 -3.43 -0.21 -12.82
N ALA A 77 -2.80 0.55 -11.93
CA ALA A 77 -3.47 1.56 -11.11
C ALA A 77 -3.84 2.81 -11.89
N ASP A 78 -5.09 3.26 -11.75
CA ASP A 78 -5.52 4.57 -12.22
C ASP A 78 -5.05 5.67 -11.28
N MET A 79 -4.97 5.37 -9.99
CA MET A 79 -4.49 6.29 -8.95
C MET A 79 -3.69 5.50 -7.91
N VAL A 80 -2.58 6.07 -7.47
CA VAL A 80 -1.72 5.46 -6.44
C VAL A 80 -1.57 6.40 -5.25
N PHE A 81 -1.78 5.85 -4.06
CA PHE A 81 -1.45 6.51 -2.80
C PHE A 81 -0.27 5.77 -2.17
N LEU A 82 0.83 6.45 -1.98
CA LEU A 82 1.96 5.92 -1.22
C LEU A 82 1.91 6.50 0.19
N LEU A 83 1.78 5.62 1.18
CA LEU A 83 1.78 6.01 2.58
C LEU A 83 3.16 5.78 3.18
N LYS A 84 3.68 6.79 3.83
CA LYS A 84 5.00 6.76 4.48
C LYS A 84 4.87 7.26 5.91
N ARG A 85 5.85 6.94 6.73
CA ARG A 85 5.95 7.44 8.11
C ARG A 85 7.28 8.16 8.26
N ARG A 86 7.24 9.41 8.75
CA ARG A 86 8.46 10.21 8.96
C ARG A 86 9.32 9.62 10.06
N ASP A 87 8.68 9.16 11.13
CA ASP A 87 9.37 8.52 12.25
C ASP A 87 9.57 7.04 11.95
N VAL A 88 10.67 6.73 11.28
CA VAL A 88 11.01 5.36 10.89
C VAL A 88 11.29 4.50 12.14
N THR A 89 11.87 5.08 13.19
CA THR A 89 12.12 4.35 14.44
C THR A 89 10.81 3.89 15.07
N ALA A 90 9.81 4.76 15.13
CA ALA A 90 8.49 4.40 15.63
C ALA A 90 7.82 3.32 14.77
N GLN A 91 8.00 3.38 13.47
CA GLN A 91 7.51 2.37 12.53
C GLN A 91 8.13 1.00 12.82
N ILE A 92 9.43 0.96 13.03
CA ILE A 92 10.17 -0.27 13.34
C ILE A 92 9.74 -0.84 14.68
N ASN A 93 9.65 0.01 15.71
CA ASN A 93 9.24 -0.43 17.05
C ASN A 93 7.83 -1.02 17.03
N SER A 94 6.92 -0.40 16.29
CA SER A 94 5.56 -0.89 16.12
C SER A 94 5.52 -2.26 15.42
N TYR A 95 6.35 -2.44 14.41
CA TYR A 95 6.46 -3.69 13.67
C TYR A 95 7.05 -4.81 14.54
N GLU A 96 8.16 -4.54 15.23
CA GLU A 96 8.82 -5.53 16.10
C GLU A 96 7.90 -5.99 17.21
N LYS A 97 7.12 -5.06 17.80
CA LYS A 97 6.16 -5.37 18.86
C LYS A 97 5.05 -6.27 18.34
N LEU A 98 4.57 -6.04 17.12
CA LEU A 98 3.47 -6.81 16.54
C LEU A 98 3.87 -8.21 16.13
N LEU A 99 5.02 -8.36 15.46
CA LEU A 99 5.43 -9.61 14.82
C LEU A 99 6.57 -10.32 15.54
N ASN A 100 7.08 -9.74 16.64
CA ASN A 100 8.22 -10.27 17.39
C ASN A 100 9.42 -10.59 16.48
N THR A 101 9.65 -9.76 15.47
CA THR A 101 10.71 -9.91 14.48
C THR A 101 11.54 -8.65 14.43
N LYS A 102 12.87 -8.80 14.36
CA LYS A 102 13.78 -7.69 14.30
C LYS A 102 13.90 -7.15 12.87
N LEU A 103 13.69 -5.85 12.71
CA LEU A 103 13.89 -5.15 11.43
C LEU A 103 15.00 -4.13 11.56
N TYR A 104 15.70 -3.90 10.47
CA TYR A 104 16.75 -2.89 10.43
C TYR A 104 16.22 -1.62 9.76
N VAL A 105 16.58 -0.46 10.32
CA VAL A 105 16.24 0.86 9.77
C VAL A 105 16.55 0.94 8.28
N ARG A 106 17.70 0.39 7.88
CA ARG A 106 18.15 0.40 6.50
C ARG A 106 17.16 -0.27 5.55
N GLU A 107 16.62 -1.41 5.94
CA GLU A 107 15.67 -2.17 5.10
C GLU A 107 14.39 -1.38 4.83
N ILE A 108 13.85 -0.73 5.86
CA ILE A 108 12.64 0.10 5.72
C ILE A 108 12.92 1.33 4.87
N LYS A 109 14.06 1.99 5.09
CA LYS A 109 14.45 3.16 4.29
C LYS A 109 14.64 2.80 2.81
N GLU A 110 15.31 1.70 2.52
CA GLU A 110 15.51 1.24 1.14
C GLU A 110 14.19 0.93 0.46
N ALA A 111 13.28 0.25 1.16
CA ALA A 111 11.95 -0.05 0.63
C ALA A 111 11.14 1.22 0.36
N ASN A 112 11.14 2.16 1.30
CA ASN A 112 10.43 3.43 1.16
C ASN A 112 11.00 4.27 0.01
N ASP A 113 12.32 4.30 -0.14
CA ASP A 113 12.99 5.03 -1.22
C ASP A 113 12.66 4.42 -2.59
N LEU A 114 12.69 3.10 -2.69
CA LEU A 114 12.35 2.41 -3.92
C LEU A 114 10.90 2.69 -4.32
N MET A 115 9.96 2.54 -3.40
CA MET A 115 8.55 2.82 -3.65
C MET A 115 8.34 4.28 -4.07
N THR A 116 9.02 5.22 -3.40
CA THR A 116 8.93 6.63 -3.72
C THR A 116 9.37 6.92 -5.15
N GLU A 117 10.52 6.38 -5.56
CA GLU A 117 11.04 6.58 -6.91
C GLU A 117 10.10 6.00 -7.98
N MET A 118 9.53 4.84 -7.72
CA MET A 118 8.62 4.21 -8.66
C MET A 118 7.29 4.96 -8.76
N VAL A 119 6.72 5.35 -7.62
CA VAL A 119 5.42 6.04 -7.55
C VAL A 119 5.49 7.42 -8.20
N LYS A 120 6.60 8.14 -8.07
CA LYS A 120 6.78 9.46 -8.68
C LYS A 120 6.64 9.43 -10.20
N LYS A 121 6.88 8.30 -10.83
CA LYS A 121 6.74 8.13 -12.28
C LYS A 121 5.29 7.95 -12.72
N HIS A 122 4.39 7.68 -11.78
CA HIS A 122 2.97 7.50 -12.09
C HIS A 122 2.31 8.86 -12.27
N PRO A 123 1.53 9.06 -13.36
CA PRO A 123 0.91 10.36 -13.65
C PRO A 123 -0.13 10.80 -12.63
N ASN A 124 -0.69 9.89 -11.88
CA ASN A 124 -1.73 10.19 -10.89
C ASN A 124 -1.38 9.56 -9.55
N HIS A 125 -0.45 10.19 -8.84
CA HIS A 125 0.02 9.71 -7.55
C HIS A 125 -0.13 10.76 -6.47
N ARG A 126 -0.19 10.29 -5.21
CA ARG A 126 -0.11 11.11 -4.00
C ARG A 126 0.77 10.42 -2.98
N ILE A 127 1.70 11.15 -2.39
CA ILE A 127 2.52 10.66 -1.29
C ILE A 127 1.98 11.30 -0.02
N LEU A 128 1.57 10.46 0.93
CA LEU A 128 0.95 10.91 2.18
C LEU A 128 1.74 10.40 3.37
N TRP A 129 1.79 11.21 4.43
CA TRP A 129 2.53 10.89 5.64
C TRP A 129 1.58 10.49 6.75
N TYR A 130 1.91 9.41 7.45
CA TYR A 130 1.14 8.87 8.57
C TYR A 130 0.79 9.96 9.58
N GLU A 131 1.76 10.79 9.94
CA GLU A 131 1.60 11.84 10.95
C GLU A 131 0.53 12.85 10.55
N ASP A 132 0.48 13.21 9.26
CA ASP A 132 -0.50 14.14 8.73
C ASP A 132 -1.90 13.53 8.66
N ILE A 133 -1.99 12.27 8.22
CA ILE A 133 -3.26 11.54 8.09
C ILE A 133 -3.90 11.31 9.46
N THR A 134 -3.11 10.89 10.43
CA THR A 134 -3.58 10.62 11.79
C THR A 134 -4.18 11.87 12.41
N ASP A 135 -3.55 13.03 12.21
CA ASP A 135 -4.04 14.30 12.71
C ASP A 135 -5.40 14.67 12.08
N ILE A 136 -5.54 14.50 10.78
CA ILE A 136 -6.80 14.77 10.06
C ILE A 136 -7.92 13.83 10.54
N LEU A 137 -7.63 12.55 10.67
CA LEU A 137 -8.62 11.56 11.10
C LEU A 137 -9.05 11.79 12.54
N SER A 138 -8.14 12.18 13.43
CA SER A 138 -8.46 12.54 14.82
C SER A 138 -9.42 13.73 14.88
N ARG A 139 -9.22 14.75 14.04
CA ARG A 139 -10.10 15.92 13.98
C ARG A 139 -11.52 15.56 13.54
N LYS A 140 -11.67 14.60 12.65
CA LYS A 140 -12.99 14.14 12.19
C LYS A 140 -13.77 13.39 13.26
N GLU A 141 -13.09 12.65 14.12
CA GLU A 141 -13.72 11.96 15.23
C GLU A 141 -14.22 12.91 16.32
N ASP A 142 -13.61 14.09 16.45
CA ASP A 142 -13.99 15.12 17.42
C ASP A 142 -15.12 16.03 16.94
N GLU A 143 -15.50 15.92 15.68
CA GLU A 143 -16.63 16.63 15.11
C GLU A 143 -17.89 15.77 15.24
#